data_c673fa9cd367667daf281974840df283
#
_entry.id   c673fa9cd367667daf281974840df283
#
_cell.length_a   1.000
_cell.length_b   1.000
_cell.length_c   1.000
_cell.angle_alpha   90.00
_cell.angle_beta   90.00
_cell.angle_gamma   90.00
#
_symmetry.space_group_name_H-M   'P 1'
#
loop_
_entity.id
_entity.type
_entity.pdbx_description
1 polymer ?
#
loop_
_entity_poly.entity_id
_entity_poly.type
_entity_poly.pdbx_seq_one_letter_code
_entity_poly.pdbx_strand_id
1 'polypeptide(L)'
;MIALDDAHARIAPYAHHLRVVLFEQVGLVKFREICHLVECQPRPIRIARLSADKVEFFQRDKLNKMERWIKKADWKSRFQIESCLRSDLLTPHDLLFTLRDTIERVIRDYGSLASELLHKFSLELQKRRRDETPSACLARVCAENPIIKPLQLSPGHILCHHVIITPSRMLLEGPYPTQSNRVIRHYQDHDLAFIERFLRVEFCDEDHLAYRWDREVDGSWFVQRRVGGVLRNGFELAGRKFEFLAYSQSSLREHAVWFVSPFEDPVEGHVNAESIRAGLGDFSDLLPTPSKYAARIAQAFTSTDPSVKIRRDQWDEQAELGPHTDGVGTISQELADKIWEEKCRATDNLRENRVKPSAYQFRFLGYKGVVVVDSRLDGIKMRLRGSQCKFPVHNEEDAEFEIAGSFESPILAHLNRFVFTSHQFDAAPDPLARLARPIIMVLEDRGIRKESFIDLQEDAKAKIFLAEDSLTKFRNLLKSQSLGNMFRVTFILEQLYLLGLDFKNDVDKKKKAIESAFLGRLLRCSMGHALREVKFRARIPVPNSYQLVGVADEGQAYIREGADPGDVFTLPEGHIYGTAYLLSRVTSFI
;
A
#
# COMPACT_ATOMS: atom_id res chain seq x y z
N MET A 1 13.81 36.33 4.45
CA MET A 1 12.75 35.32 4.27
C MET A 1 12.71 34.74 2.86
N ILE A 2 12.74 35.54 1.79
CA ILE A 2 12.80 35.06 0.40
C ILE A 2 14.07 34.23 0.13
N ALA A 3 15.20 34.59 0.76
CA ALA A 3 16.44 33.81 0.66
C ALA A 3 16.38 32.41 1.35
N LEU A 4 15.46 32.23 2.29
CA LEU A 4 15.27 30.92 2.98
C LEU A 4 14.46 29.94 2.13
N ASP A 5 13.46 30.40 1.37
CA ASP A 5 12.65 29.54 0.51
C ASP A 5 13.44 29.00 -0.68
N ASP A 6 14.27 29.87 -1.28
CA ASP A 6 15.15 29.49 -2.39
C ASP A 6 16.33 28.63 -1.91
N ALA A 7 16.87 28.94 -0.73
CA ALA A 7 17.86 28.12 -0.05
C ALA A 7 17.25 26.79 0.43
N HIS A 8 15.99 26.77 0.84
CA HIS A 8 15.31 25.58 1.32
C HIS A 8 15.12 24.53 0.22
N ALA A 9 14.75 24.94 -0.99
CA ALA A 9 14.64 24.04 -2.13
C ALA A 9 16.02 23.45 -2.55
N ARG A 10 17.08 24.25 -2.47
CA ARG A 10 18.44 23.86 -2.85
C ARG A 10 19.21 23.13 -1.75
N ILE A 11 18.90 23.40 -0.48
CA ILE A 11 19.60 22.89 0.70
C ILE A 11 18.77 21.82 1.44
N ALA A 12 17.53 21.53 1.00
CA ALA A 12 16.71 20.47 1.58
C ALA A 12 17.44 19.12 1.73
N PRO A 13 18.31 18.69 0.79
CA PRO A 13 19.16 17.51 0.97
C PRO A 13 20.11 17.59 2.18
N TYR A 14 20.37 18.77 2.68
CA TYR A 14 21.36 19.04 3.73
C TYR A 14 20.73 19.66 4.98
N ALA A 15 19.44 19.46 5.20
CA ALA A 15 18.67 20.13 6.24
C ALA A 15 19.27 19.99 7.65
N HIS A 16 19.90 18.86 7.96
CA HIS A 16 20.56 18.66 9.24
C HIS A 16 21.75 19.62 9.43
N HIS A 17 22.61 19.72 8.42
CA HIS A 17 23.77 20.63 8.45
C HIS A 17 23.36 22.09 8.44
N LEU A 18 22.28 22.41 7.72
CA LEU A 18 21.71 23.75 7.71
C LEU A 18 21.24 24.19 9.10
N ARG A 19 20.59 23.29 9.86
CA ARG A 19 20.16 23.58 11.23
C ARG A 19 21.33 23.95 12.14
N VAL A 20 22.45 23.23 12.02
CA VAL A 20 23.64 23.50 12.82
C VAL A 20 24.26 24.84 12.42
N VAL A 21 24.39 25.13 11.13
CA VAL A 21 24.93 26.42 10.63
C VAL A 21 24.04 27.58 11.06
N LEU A 22 22.72 27.47 10.90
CA LEU A 22 21.78 28.51 11.35
C LEU A 22 21.87 28.73 12.86
N PHE A 23 22.03 27.67 13.64
CA PHE A 23 22.18 27.78 15.09
C PHE A 23 23.44 28.54 15.49
N GLU A 24 24.60 28.28 14.86
CA GLU A 24 25.84 28.99 15.14
C GLU A 24 25.80 30.45 14.70
N GLN A 25 25.17 30.76 13.56
CA GLN A 25 25.13 32.12 13.00
C GLN A 25 24.06 33.02 13.64
N VAL A 26 22.89 32.47 14.01
CA VAL A 26 21.76 33.30 14.46
C VAL A 26 21.44 33.16 15.96
N GLY A 27 22.09 32.24 16.65
CA GLY A 27 21.89 31.97 18.05
C GLY A 27 20.61 31.17 18.37
N LEU A 28 20.54 30.66 19.60
CA LEU A 28 19.49 29.73 20.03
C LEU A 28 18.07 30.30 19.95
N VAL A 29 17.88 31.56 20.30
CA VAL A 29 16.56 32.21 20.32
C VAL A 29 16.03 32.36 18.90
N LYS A 30 16.80 32.90 17.99
CA LYS A 30 16.43 33.04 16.58
C LYS A 30 16.25 31.69 15.88
N PHE A 31 17.06 30.70 16.23
CA PHE A 31 16.91 29.36 15.73
C PHE A 31 15.57 28.73 16.18
N ARG A 32 15.15 28.93 17.42
CA ARG A 32 13.84 28.51 17.90
C ARG A 32 12.71 29.24 17.19
N GLU A 33 12.84 30.53 16.95
CA GLU A 33 11.88 31.31 16.17
C GLU A 33 11.77 30.79 14.73
N ILE A 34 12.89 30.48 14.08
CA ILE A 34 12.90 29.88 12.75
C ILE A 34 12.28 28.48 12.77
N CYS A 35 12.60 27.66 13.76
CA CYS A 35 11.98 26.36 13.94
C CYS A 35 10.47 26.48 14.18
N HIS A 36 10.02 27.48 14.91
CA HIS A 36 8.59 27.80 15.09
C HIS A 36 7.93 28.25 13.78
N LEU A 37 8.61 29.10 13.01
CA LEU A 37 8.14 29.56 11.70
C LEU A 37 8.05 28.43 10.66
N VAL A 38 8.88 27.41 10.78
CA VAL A 38 8.85 26.19 9.93
C VAL A 38 8.20 25.00 10.63
N GLU A 39 7.57 25.23 11.80
CA GLU A 39 6.89 24.22 12.65
C GLU A 39 7.69 22.93 12.89
N CYS A 40 9.00 23.06 12.92
CA CYS A 40 9.87 21.98 13.37
C CYS A 40 10.00 22.04 14.88
N GLN A 41 9.49 21.09 15.60
CA GLN A 41 9.85 20.92 17.02
C GLN A 41 11.36 20.64 17.09
N PRO A 42 12.16 21.50 17.74
CA PRO A 42 13.59 21.25 17.87
C PRO A 42 13.78 20.02 18.76
N ARG A 43 14.17 18.89 18.20
CA ARG A 43 14.79 17.83 19.02
C ARG A 43 16.01 18.42 19.71
N PRO A 44 16.36 18.00 20.95
CA PRO A 44 17.55 18.46 21.60
C PRO A 44 18.76 18.19 20.71
N ILE A 45 19.25 19.25 20.08
CA ILE A 45 20.40 19.19 19.19
C ILE A 45 21.63 19.14 20.09
N ARG A 46 22.39 18.05 20.01
CA ARG A 46 23.76 18.07 20.53
C ARG A 46 24.56 19.04 19.64
N ILE A 47 24.90 20.20 20.19
CA ILE A 47 25.74 21.17 19.51
C ILE A 47 27.14 20.55 19.43
N ALA A 48 27.47 20.00 18.27
CA ALA A 48 28.85 19.73 17.93
C ALA A 48 29.37 20.99 17.23
N ARG A 49 30.49 21.55 17.69
CA ARG A 49 31.19 22.57 16.92
C ARG A 49 31.50 21.99 15.54
N LEU A 50 30.99 22.64 14.50
CA LEU A 50 31.38 22.32 13.14
C LEU A 50 32.88 22.65 12.97
N SER A 51 33.63 21.71 12.38
CA SER A 51 34.98 22.00 11.95
C SER A 51 34.95 23.07 10.87
N ALA A 52 36.00 23.87 10.79
CA ALA A 52 36.16 24.91 9.76
C ALA A 52 35.88 24.35 8.34
N ASP A 53 36.31 23.12 8.07
CA ASP A 53 36.11 22.43 6.80
C ASP A 53 34.64 22.22 6.44
N LYS A 54 33.76 21.97 7.44
CA LYS A 54 32.32 21.83 7.22
C LYS A 54 31.63 23.17 6.94
N VAL A 55 32.08 24.24 7.58
CA VAL A 55 31.57 25.60 7.31
C VAL A 55 31.94 26.03 5.90
N GLU A 56 33.18 25.77 5.47
CA GLU A 56 33.65 26.05 4.10
C GLU A 56 32.87 25.30 3.02
N PHE A 57 32.33 24.13 3.35
CA PHE A 57 31.59 23.32 2.40
C PHE A 57 30.30 23.98 1.92
N PHE A 58 29.63 24.77 2.74
CA PHE A 58 28.40 25.48 2.38
C PHE A 58 28.65 26.71 1.46
N GLN A 59 29.89 26.92 1.03
CA GLN A 59 30.15 27.89 -0.03
C GLN A 59 29.48 27.44 -1.33
N ARG A 60 28.78 28.38 -1.97
CA ARG A 60 27.96 28.15 -3.17
C ARG A 60 28.69 27.37 -4.26
N ASP A 61 30.00 27.63 -4.42
CA ASP A 61 30.81 26.98 -5.44
C ASP A 61 31.05 25.49 -5.20
N LYS A 62 31.15 25.07 -3.95
CA LYS A 62 31.36 23.65 -3.60
C LYS A 62 30.07 22.85 -3.78
N LEU A 63 28.92 23.44 -3.40
CA LEU A 63 27.60 22.83 -3.66
C LEU A 63 27.35 22.69 -5.17
N ASN A 64 27.64 23.74 -5.95
CA ASN A 64 27.51 23.70 -7.40
C ASN A 64 28.45 22.67 -8.07
N LYS A 65 29.64 22.43 -7.51
CA LYS A 65 30.55 21.36 -7.98
C LYS A 65 29.98 19.99 -7.70
N MET A 66 29.40 19.78 -6.51
CA MET A 66 28.78 18.51 -6.15
C MET A 66 27.56 18.22 -7.01
N GLU A 67 26.66 19.18 -7.19
CA GLU A 67 25.49 19.03 -8.06
C GLU A 67 25.89 18.71 -9.49
N ARG A 68 26.89 19.39 -10.05
CA ARG A 68 27.41 19.12 -11.40
C ARG A 68 28.02 17.73 -11.51
N TRP A 69 28.67 17.25 -10.46
CA TRP A 69 29.26 15.93 -10.43
C TRP A 69 28.16 14.86 -10.37
N ILE A 70 27.20 14.98 -9.45
CA ILE A 70 26.07 14.03 -9.31
C ILE A 70 25.27 13.95 -10.62
N LYS A 71 25.08 15.07 -11.33
CA LYS A 71 24.36 15.12 -12.62
C LYS A 71 25.01 14.29 -13.75
N LYS A 72 26.24 13.84 -13.61
CA LYS A 72 26.90 12.96 -14.60
C LYS A 72 26.48 11.50 -14.49
N ALA A 73 25.99 11.06 -13.34
CA ALA A 73 25.52 9.69 -13.14
C ALA A 73 24.13 9.47 -13.76
N ASP A 74 23.74 8.22 -13.97
CA ASP A 74 22.36 7.85 -14.30
C ASP A 74 21.40 8.21 -13.16
N TRP A 75 20.10 8.28 -13.46
CA TRP A 75 19.13 8.75 -12.48
C TRP A 75 19.05 7.86 -11.24
N LYS A 76 19.09 6.52 -11.39
CA LYS A 76 19.02 5.57 -10.27
C LYS A 76 20.20 5.75 -9.33
N SER A 77 21.40 5.87 -9.88
CA SER A 77 22.62 6.12 -9.09
C SER A 77 22.57 7.47 -8.38
N ARG A 78 22.07 8.52 -9.04
CA ARG A 78 21.83 9.83 -8.40
C ARG A 78 20.84 9.72 -7.24
N PHE A 79 19.75 8.98 -7.42
CA PHE A 79 18.75 8.76 -6.39
C PHE A 79 19.39 8.15 -5.14
N GLN A 80 20.23 7.11 -5.29
CA GLN A 80 20.90 6.46 -4.16
C GLN A 80 21.91 7.38 -3.46
N ILE A 81 22.68 8.17 -4.22
CA ILE A 81 23.61 9.15 -3.66
C ILE A 81 22.84 10.21 -2.87
N GLU A 82 21.77 10.75 -3.45
CA GLU A 82 20.93 11.75 -2.79
C GLU A 82 20.20 11.16 -1.56
N SER A 83 19.79 9.89 -1.59
CA SER A 83 19.24 9.17 -0.45
C SER A 83 20.21 9.16 0.74
N CYS A 84 21.48 8.84 0.51
CA CYS A 84 22.49 8.86 1.57
C CYS A 84 22.67 10.24 2.20
N LEU A 85 22.60 11.31 1.40
CA LEU A 85 22.70 12.69 1.88
C LEU A 85 21.47 13.11 2.69
N ARG A 86 20.27 12.83 2.18
CA ARG A 86 18.99 13.21 2.83
C ARG A 86 18.73 12.46 4.12
N SER A 87 19.29 11.25 4.25
CA SER A 87 19.22 10.41 5.45
C SER A 87 20.36 10.66 6.44
N ASP A 88 21.21 11.66 6.21
CA ASP A 88 22.38 11.99 7.04
C ASP A 88 23.40 10.83 7.18
N LEU A 89 23.38 9.87 6.26
CA LEU A 89 24.33 8.75 6.22
C LEU A 89 25.71 9.19 5.70
N LEU A 90 25.71 10.14 4.78
CA LEU A 90 26.89 10.77 4.21
C LEU A 90 26.79 12.28 4.33
N THR A 91 27.93 12.91 4.49
CA THR A 91 28.05 14.36 4.38
C THR A 91 28.45 14.74 2.95
N PRO A 92 28.15 15.97 2.52
CA PRO A 92 28.66 16.48 1.24
C PRO A 92 30.19 16.42 1.14
N HIS A 93 30.91 16.58 2.25
CA HIS A 93 32.34 16.42 2.31
C HIS A 93 32.77 14.98 1.99
N ASP A 94 32.10 13.99 2.58
CA ASP A 94 32.39 12.58 2.29
C ASP A 94 32.24 12.28 0.80
N LEU A 95 31.20 12.81 0.17
CA LEU A 95 30.95 12.60 -1.27
C LEU A 95 32.02 13.24 -2.16
N LEU A 96 32.42 14.47 -1.87
CA LEU A 96 33.34 15.19 -2.76
C LEU A 96 34.81 14.83 -2.58
N PHE A 97 35.22 14.55 -1.35
CA PHE A 97 36.64 14.42 -1.03
C PHE A 97 37.04 12.99 -0.66
N THR A 98 36.12 12.17 -0.20
CA THR A 98 36.47 10.82 0.32
C THR A 98 35.97 9.71 -0.58
N LEU A 99 34.74 9.81 -1.11
CA LEU A 99 34.07 8.73 -1.84
C LEU A 99 33.99 8.95 -3.35
N ARG A 100 34.25 10.15 -3.82
CA ARG A 100 34.02 10.55 -5.21
C ARG A 100 34.63 9.55 -6.20
N ASP A 101 35.92 9.32 -6.12
CA ASP A 101 36.64 8.48 -7.08
C ASP A 101 36.19 7.02 -7.00
N THR A 102 35.81 6.56 -5.80
CA THR A 102 35.30 5.21 -5.59
C THR A 102 33.89 5.06 -6.17
N ILE A 103 33.02 6.06 -5.98
CA ILE A 103 31.66 6.05 -6.57
C ILE A 103 31.74 6.14 -8.10
N GLU A 104 32.62 6.99 -8.66
CA GLU A 104 32.83 7.08 -10.11
C GLU A 104 33.32 5.74 -10.68
N ARG A 105 34.16 5.03 -9.94
CA ARG A 105 34.60 3.67 -10.31
C ARG A 105 33.44 2.69 -10.26
N VAL A 106 32.64 2.69 -9.20
CA VAL A 106 31.43 1.84 -9.09
C VAL A 106 30.49 2.06 -10.27
N ILE A 107 30.19 3.32 -10.60
CA ILE A 107 29.30 3.66 -11.72
C ILE A 107 29.87 3.13 -13.04
N ARG A 108 31.17 3.27 -13.26
CA ARG A 108 31.82 2.79 -14.49
C ARG A 108 31.88 1.26 -14.57
N ASP A 109 32.26 0.61 -13.46
CA ASP A 109 32.57 -0.83 -13.46
C ASP A 109 31.29 -1.70 -13.40
N TYR A 110 30.22 -1.22 -12.75
CA TYR A 110 28.93 -1.93 -12.62
C TYR A 110 27.86 -1.44 -13.61
N GLY A 111 28.07 -0.31 -14.28
CA GLY A 111 27.14 0.22 -15.30
C GLY A 111 25.70 0.36 -14.77
N SER A 112 24.75 -0.26 -15.44
CA SER A 112 23.33 -0.21 -15.06
C SER A 112 23.00 -0.83 -13.68
N LEU A 113 23.89 -1.64 -13.13
CA LEU A 113 23.76 -2.27 -11.81
C LEU A 113 24.40 -1.45 -10.68
N ALA A 114 25.05 -0.33 -11.00
CA ALA A 114 25.69 0.53 -10.00
C ALA A 114 24.70 1.04 -8.94
N SER A 115 23.49 1.36 -9.34
CA SER A 115 22.44 1.80 -8.42
C SER A 115 22.06 0.74 -7.38
N GLU A 116 22.08 -0.54 -7.75
CA GLU A 116 21.81 -1.65 -6.83
C GLU A 116 22.92 -1.80 -5.79
N LEU A 117 24.17 -1.64 -6.21
CA LEU A 117 25.31 -1.64 -5.31
C LEU A 117 25.27 -0.44 -4.35
N LEU A 118 24.96 0.75 -4.86
CA LEU A 118 24.81 1.96 -4.05
C LEU A 118 23.64 1.85 -3.09
N HIS A 119 22.56 1.16 -3.48
CA HIS A 119 21.47 0.86 -2.56
C HIS A 119 21.91 -0.07 -1.41
N LYS A 120 22.62 -1.16 -1.73
CA LYS A 120 23.23 -2.03 -0.70
C LYS A 120 24.17 -1.24 0.22
N PHE A 121 24.98 -0.38 -0.35
CA PHE A 121 25.85 0.52 0.42
C PHE A 121 25.05 1.40 1.38
N SER A 122 23.95 2.01 0.94
CA SER A 122 23.10 2.84 1.81
C SER A 122 22.52 2.04 2.99
N LEU A 123 22.10 0.79 2.75
CA LEU A 123 21.61 -0.11 3.80
C LEU A 123 22.69 -0.51 4.80
N GLU A 124 23.91 -0.75 4.32
CA GLU A 124 25.04 -1.09 5.19
C GLU A 124 25.55 0.13 5.97
N LEU A 125 25.49 1.32 5.40
CA LEU A 125 25.77 2.57 6.12
C LEU A 125 24.84 2.78 7.34
N GLN A 126 23.57 2.38 7.25
CA GLN A 126 22.61 2.46 8.37
C GLN A 126 23.01 1.56 9.54
N LYS A 127 23.64 0.41 9.25
CA LYS A 127 24.07 -0.60 10.22
C LYS A 127 25.53 -0.43 10.63
N ARG A 128 26.23 0.52 10.02
CA ARG A 128 27.68 0.73 10.17
C ARG A 128 28.10 0.86 11.65
N ARG A 129 29.20 0.22 11.99
CA ARG A 129 29.85 0.41 13.29
C ARG A 129 30.43 1.84 13.39
N ARG A 130 30.54 2.38 14.59
CA ARG A 130 31.02 3.75 14.80
C ARG A 130 32.46 3.99 14.35
N ASP A 131 33.27 2.96 14.33
CA ASP A 131 34.68 2.95 13.94
C ASP A 131 34.91 2.73 12.44
N GLU A 132 33.91 2.24 11.70
CA GLU A 132 34.02 2.02 10.26
C GLU A 132 33.81 3.34 9.49
N THR A 133 34.74 3.71 8.63
CA THR A 133 34.58 4.88 7.73
C THR A 133 33.63 4.57 6.57
N PRO A 134 32.96 5.58 5.98
CA PRO A 134 32.14 5.38 4.79
C PRO A 134 32.91 4.74 3.62
N SER A 135 34.18 5.08 3.44
CA SER A 135 35.02 4.49 2.39
C SER A 135 35.32 3.01 2.64
N ALA A 136 35.59 2.62 3.90
CA ALA A 136 35.80 1.23 4.27
C ALA A 136 34.52 0.42 4.07
N CYS A 137 33.37 0.99 4.43
CA CYS A 137 32.07 0.38 4.21
C CYS A 137 31.80 0.15 2.71
N LEU A 138 32.02 1.14 1.86
CA LEU A 138 31.83 0.98 0.41
C LEU A 138 32.80 -0.06 -0.18
N ALA A 139 34.06 -0.04 0.23
CA ALA A 139 35.04 -1.04 -0.22
C ALA A 139 34.65 -2.46 0.17
N ARG A 140 34.14 -2.66 1.41
CA ARG A 140 33.59 -3.94 1.88
C ARG A 140 32.39 -4.37 1.04
N VAL A 141 31.44 -3.49 0.82
CA VAL A 141 30.25 -3.80 0.01
C VAL A 141 30.63 -4.19 -1.42
N CYS A 142 31.60 -3.52 -2.03
CA CYS A 142 32.12 -3.89 -3.35
C CYS A 142 32.77 -5.29 -3.32
N ALA A 143 33.58 -5.59 -2.32
CA ALA A 143 34.27 -6.86 -2.18
C ALA A 143 33.30 -8.03 -1.95
N GLU A 144 32.25 -7.82 -1.17
CA GLU A 144 31.22 -8.82 -0.89
C GLU A 144 30.26 -9.03 -2.08
N ASN A 145 30.18 -8.08 -3.01
CA ASN A 145 29.27 -8.12 -4.16
C ASN A 145 30.02 -7.93 -5.49
N PRO A 146 30.99 -8.82 -5.85
CA PRO A 146 31.71 -8.70 -7.11
C PRO A 146 30.79 -8.89 -8.33
N ILE A 147 29.71 -9.63 -8.14
CA ILE A 147 28.66 -9.83 -9.15
C ILE A 147 27.31 -9.53 -8.50
N ILE A 148 26.58 -8.60 -9.07
CA ILE A 148 25.21 -8.27 -8.64
C ILE A 148 24.25 -9.05 -9.54
N LYS A 149 23.38 -9.84 -8.90
CA LYS A 149 22.27 -10.48 -9.61
C LYS A 149 21.04 -9.58 -9.51
N PRO A 150 20.39 -9.26 -10.64
CA PRO A 150 19.12 -8.54 -10.62
C PRO A 150 18.08 -9.26 -9.74
N LEU A 151 17.30 -8.50 -9.00
CA LEU A 151 16.24 -9.05 -8.19
C LEU A 151 15.15 -9.63 -9.08
N GLN A 152 14.85 -10.91 -8.92
CA GLN A 152 13.69 -11.53 -9.58
C GLN A 152 12.42 -11.05 -8.88
N LEU A 153 11.55 -10.44 -9.65
CA LEU A 153 10.26 -9.94 -9.19
C LEU A 153 9.16 -10.96 -9.50
N SER A 154 8.20 -11.08 -8.59
CA SER A 154 6.96 -11.79 -8.90
C SER A 154 6.21 -11.06 -10.03
N PRO A 155 5.49 -11.77 -10.91
CA PRO A 155 4.67 -11.15 -11.93
C PRO A 155 3.74 -10.08 -11.34
N GLY A 156 3.54 -8.99 -12.08
CA GLY A 156 2.75 -7.86 -11.60
C GLY A 156 3.45 -6.95 -10.58
N HIS A 157 4.71 -7.21 -10.22
CA HIS A 157 5.51 -6.35 -9.35
C HIS A 157 6.56 -5.57 -10.12
N ILE A 158 6.86 -4.39 -9.64
CA ILE A 158 7.90 -3.50 -10.14
C ILE A 158 8.83 -3.07 -9.02
N LEU A 159 10.03 -2.65 -9.35
CA LEU A 159 10.93 -1.95 -8.43
C LEU A 159 10.55 -0.46 -8.40
N CYS A 160 9.86 -0.04 -7.35
CA CYS A 160 9.38 1.33 -7.19
C CYS A 160 10.27 2.11 -6.22
N HIS A 161 10.65 3.33 -6.60
CA HIS A 161 11.33 4.28 -5.73
C HIS A 161 10.30 5.01 -4.86
N HIS A 162 10.64 5.19 -3.59
CA HIS A 162 9.78 5.80 -2.59
C HIS A 162 10.37 7.11 -2.09
N VAL A 163 9.51 8.07 -1.82
CA VAL A 163 9.85 9.34 -1.20
C VAL A 163 8.97 9.52 0.03
N ILE A 164 9.60 9.69 1.18
CA ILE A 164 8.90 9.95 2.45
C ILE A 164 9.05 11.42 2.78
N ILE A 165 7.94 12.11 2.90
CA ILE A 165 7.88 13.52 3.26
C ILE A 165 7.37 13.69 4.67
N THR A 166 8.26 14.15 5.54
CA THR A 166 7.96 14.49 6.92
C THR A 166 7.83 16.00 7.08
N PRO A 167 7.39 16.53 8.20
CA PRO A 167 7.39 17.97 8.45
C PRO A 167 8.73 18.67 8.17
N SER A 168 9.85 18.02 8.50
CA SER A 168 11.18 18.63 8.37
C SER A 168 12.06 18.03 7.27
N ARG A 169 11.73 16.84 6.71
CA ARG A 169 12.62 16.10 5.80
C ARG A 169 11.89 15.63 4.56
N MET A 170 12.70 15.28 3.56
CA MET A 170 12.32 14.45 2.43
C MET A 170 13.35 13.33 2.35
N LEU A 171 12.94 12.12 2.66
CA LEU A 171 13.77 10.93 2.66
C LEU A 171 13.51 10.12 1.41
N LEU A 172 14.55 9.45 0.91
CA LEU A 172 14.49 8.63 -0.30
C LEU A 172 14.75 7.18 0.09
N GLU A 173 13.86 6.31 -0.31
CA GLU A 173 13.93 4.89 0.02
C GLU A 173 13.73 4.00 -1.20
N GLY A 174 14.21 2.78 -1.10
CA GLY A 174 14.10 1.77 -2.15
C GLY A 174 15.19 1.85 -3.21
N PRO A 175 14.95 1.21 -4.39
CA PRO A 175 13.65 0.72 -4.85
C PRO A 175 13.16 -0.53 -4.11
N TYR A 176 11.84 -0.63 -3.90
CA TYR A 176 11.21 -1.79 -3.27
C TYR A 176 10.28 -2.53 -4.24
N PRO A 177 10.18 -3.87 -4.14
CA PRO A 177 9.14 -4.61 -4.84
C PRO A 177 7.76 -4.09 -4.46
N THR A 178 7.03 -3.58 -5.43
CA THR A 178 5.70 -2.96 -5.24
C THR A 178 4.75 -3.53 -6.29
N GLN A 179 3.55 -3.91 -5.88
CA GLN A 179 2.53 -4.37 -6.81
C GLN A 179 2.16 -3.23 -7.77
N SER A 180 2.19 -3.52 -9.06
CA SER A 180 1.95 -2.56 -10.13
C SER A 180 0.46 -2.24 -10.28
N ASN A 181 0.16 -1.25 -11.10
CA ASN A 181 -1.19 -0.91 -11.56
C ASN A 181 -1.20 -0.80 -13.09
N ARG A 182 -2.38 -0.76 -13.68
CA ARG A 182 -2.50 -0.77 -15.15
C ARG A 182 -1.78 0.40 -15.83
N VAL A 183 -1.72 1.57 -15.20
CA VAL A 183 -1.06 2.76 -15.79
C VAL A 183 0.43 2.52 -15.92
N ILE A 184 1.06 2.03 -14.86
CA ILE A 184 2.50 1.75 -14.89
C ILE A 184 2.80 0.59 -15.85
N ARG A 185 1.96 -0.46 -15.85
CA ARG A 185 2.11 -1.59 -16.79
C ARG A 185 2.03 -1.16 -18.24
N HIS A 186 1.08 -0.28 -18.56
CA HIS A 186 0.92 0.25 -19.91
C HIS A 186 2.22 0.89 -20.42
N TYR A 187 2.84 1.78 -19.64
CA TYR A 187 4.11 2.40 -20.05
C TYR A 187 5.30 1.45 -19.94
N GLN A 188 5.28 0.51 -19.01
CA GLN A 188 6.29 -0.55 -18.89
C GLN A 188 6.34 -1.45 -20.14
N ASP A 189 5.18 -1.72 -20.76
CA ASP A 189 5.09 -2.50 -22.00
C ASP A 189 5.75 -1.76 -23.17
N HIS A 190 5.81 -0.42 -23.14
CA HIS A 190 6.52 0.38 -24.15
C HIS A 190 8.03 0.42 -23.90
N ASP A 191 8.45 0.68 -22.66
CA ASP A 191 9.85 0.65 -22.25
C ASP A 191 9.95 0.44 -20.71
N LEU A 192 10.72 -0.57 -20.29
CA LEU A 192 11.02 -0.84 -18.89
C LEU A 192 11.64 0.36 -18.15
N ALA A 193 12.37 1.22 -18.86
CA ALA A 193 12.96 2.42 -18.28
C ALA A 193 11.94 3.45 -17.80
N PHE A 194 10.70 3.38 -18.29
CA PHE A 194 9.65 4.31 -17.87
C PHE A 194 9.17 4.08 -16.43
N ILE A 195 9.41 2.90 -15.85
CA ILE A 195 9.13 2.65 -14.42
C ILE A 195 9.81 3.70 -13.53
N GLU A 196 11.02 4.14 -13.89
CA GLU A 196 11.78 5.16 -13.14
C GLU A 196 11.15 6.56 -13.18
N ARG A 197 10.15 6.77 -14.02
CA ARG A 197 9.39 8.02 -14.11
C ARG A 197 8.31 8.11 -13.06
N PHE A 198 7.96 7.00 -12.42
CA PHE A 198 6.93 6.92 -11.39
C PHE A 198 7.54 6.80 -10.00
N LEU A 199 7.02 7.59 -9.07
CA LEU A 199 7.41 7.57 -7.66
C LEU A 199 6.20 7.36 -6.77
N ARG A 200 6.38 6.58 -5.72
CA ARG A 200 5.46 6.55 -4.59
C ARG A 200 5.90 7.55 -3.54
N VAL A 201 5.03 8.49 -3.20
CA VAL A 201 5.31 9.54 -2.22
C VAL A 201 4.39 9.35 -1.03
N GLU A 202 4.96 9.26 0.17
CA GLU A 202 4.23 9.10 1.42
C GLU A 202 4.43 10.33 2.32
N PHE A 203 3.35 10.74 2.98
CA PHE A 203 3.38 11.83 3.96
C PHE A 203 3.18 11.25 5.35
N CYS A 204 4.17 11.42 6.22
CA CYS A 204 4.15 10.87 7.56
C CYS A 204 4.75 11.84 8.58
N ASP A 205 4.67 11.50 9.85
CA ASP A 205 5.34 12.24 10.92
C ASP A 205 6.83 11.89 10.97
N GLU A 206 7.59 12.59 11.80
CA GLU A 206 9.05 12.41 11.95
C GLU A 206 9.43 11.02 12.50
N ASP A 207 8.50 10.32 13.12
CA ASP A 207 8.67 8.95 13.60
C ASP A 207 8.30 7.88 12.55
N HIS A 208 8.02 8.31 11.29
CA HIS A 208 7.56 7.48 10.17
C HIS A 208 6.21 6.81 10.40
N LEU A 209 5.44 7.26 11.38
CA LEU A 209 4.05 6.84 11.53
C LEU A 209 3.12 7.75 10.72
N ALA A 210 1.92 7.26 10.44
CA ALA A 210 0.90 8.08 9.79
C ALA A 210 0.68 9.37 10.58
N TYR A 211 0.75 10.52 9.89
CA TYR A 211 0.51 11.82 10.51
C TYR A 211 -0.84 11.83 11.24
N ARG A 212 -0.80 12.20 12.51
CA ARG A 212 -1.99 12.29 13.35
C ARG A 212 -2.20 13.73 13.74
N TRP A 213 -3.40 14.21 13.48
CA TRP A 213 -3.78 15.52 13.97
C TRP A 213 -3.84 15.50 15.49
N ASP A 214 -3.10 16.38 16.14
CA ASP A 214 -3.13 16.63 17.56
C ASP A 214 -3.81 17.99 17.82
N ARG A 215 -4.64 18.07 18.87
CA ARG A 215 -5.30 19.32 19.25
C ARG A 215 -4.33 20.37 19.84
N GLU A 216 -3.21 19.91 20.38
CA GLU A 216 -2.22 20.76 21.03
C GLU A 216 -1.18 21.31 20.02
N VAL A 217 -1.09 20.71 18.83
CA VAL A 217 -0.16 21.13 17.78
C VAL A 217 -0.96 21.47 16.53
N ASP A 218 -0.89 22.72 16.09
CA ASP A 218 -1.50 23.12 14.83
C ASP A 218 -0.78 22.53 13.63
N GLY A 219 -1.21 21.35 13.20
CA GLY A 219 -0.71 20.67 12.01
C GLY A 219 -1.26 21.24 10.69
N SER A 220 -2.09 22.27 10.72
CA SER A 220 -2.70 22.84 9.53
C SER A 220 -1.64 23.38 8.55
N TRP A 221 -0.55 23.94 9.06
CA TRP A 221 0.55 24.43 8.24
C TRP A 221 1.26 23.27 7.51
N PHE A 222 1.53 22.16 8.19
CA PHE A 222 2.12 20.98 7.54
C PHE A 222 1.23 20.50 6.40
N VAL A 223 -0.07 20.32 6.66
CA VAL A 223 -1.02 19.84 5.66
C VAL A 223 -1.17 20.85 4.51
N GLN A 224 -1.38 22.12 4.79
CA GLN A 224 -1.68 23.12 3.76
C GLN A 224 -0.44 23.56 2.97
N ARG A 225 0.67 23.80 3.63
CA ARG A 225 1.88 24.30 2.97
C ARG A 225 2.83 23.21 2.55
N ARG A 226 3.19 22.29 3.45
CA ARG A 226 4.16 21.23 3.11
C ARG A 226 3.54 20.21 2.16
N VAL A 227 2.48 19.54 2.60
CA VAL A 227 1.78 18.53 1.77
C VAL A 227 1.12 19.20 0.57
N GLY A 228 0.30 20.23 0.79
CA GLY A 228 -0.39 20.95 -0.28
C GLY A 228 0.55 21.67 -1.24
N GLY A 229 1.71 22.15 -0.77
CA GLY A 229 2.76 22.71 -1.61
C GLY A 229 3.36 21.67 -2.56
N VAL A 230 3.72 20.51 -2.03
CA VAL A 230 4.27 19.39 -2.81
C VAL A 230 3.25 18.88 -3.83
N LEU A 231 1.99 18.70 -3.44
CA LEU A 231 0.94 18.22 -4.35
C LEU A 231 0.64 19.19 -5.50
N ARG A 232 0.72 20.51 -5.26
CA ARG A 232 0.45 21.52 -6.29
C ARG A 232 1.63 21.81 -7.20
N ASN A 233 2.83 21.90 -6.63
CA ASN A 233 4.01 22.41 -7.34
C ASN A 233 4.96 21.30 -7.80
N GLY A 234 4.76 20.07 -7.29
CA GLY A 234 5.73 19.01 -7.46
C GLY A 234 7.03 19.27 -6.68
N PHE A 235 8.06 18.56 -7.04
CA PHE A 235 9.42 18.72 -6.49
C PHE A 235 10.48 18.22 -7.47
N GLU A 236 11.71 18.68 -7.29
CA GLU A 236 12.86 18.18 -8.03
C GLU A 236 13.60 17.12 -7.20
N LEU A 237 13.98 16.01 -7.85
CA LEU A 237 14.68 14.90 -7.26
C LEU A 237 15.67 14.29 -8.24
N ALA A 238 16.92 14.15 -7.83
CA ALA A 238 17.99 13.60 -8.66
C ALA A 238 18.05 14.24 -10.07
N GLY A 239 17.72 15.55 -10.16
CA GLY A 239 17.72 16.32 -11.39
C GLY A 239 16.53 16.05 -12.32
N ARG A 240 15.46 15.42 -11.83
CA ARG A 240 14.17 15.31 -12.53
C ARG A 240 13.08 16.02 -11.74
N LYS A 241 12.18 16.69 -12.43
CA LYS A 241 10.98 17.27 -11.83
C LYS A 241 9.88 16.20 -11.80
N PHE A 242 9.25 16.06 -10.63
CA PHE A 242 8.11 15.16 -10.41
C PHE A 242 6.87 15.98 -10.08
N GLU A 243 5.75 15.62 -10.67
CA GLU A 243 4.46 16.23 -10.47
C GLU A 243 3.44 15.23 -9.97
N PHE A 244 2.46 15.72 -9.23
CA PHE A 244 1.40 14.87 -8.67
C PHE A 244 0.59 14.22 -9.79
N LEU A 245 0.48 12.90 -9.73
CA LEU A 245 -0.26 12.12 -10.70
C LEU A 245 -1.64 11.72 -10.17
N ALA A 246 -1.68 10.89 -9.12
CA ALA A 246 -2.91 10.37 -8.57
C ALA A 246 -2.67 9.66 -7.23
N TYR A 247 -3.75 9.14 -6.66
CA TYR A 247 -3.71 8.22 -5.52
C TYR A 247 -4.53 6.96 -5.83
N SER A 248 -4.31 5.87 -5.09
CA SER A 248 -5.27 4.78 -4.98
C SER A 248 -6.01 4.86 -3.63
N GLN A 249 -7.20 4.26 -3.54
CA GLN A 249 -7.96 4.30 -2.27
C GLN A 249 -7.24 3.58 -1.12
N SER A 250 -6.46 2.54 -1.42
CA SER A 250 -5.62 1.85 -0.44
C SER A 250 -4.44 2.70 0.00
N SER A 251 -3.70 3.28 -0.96
CA SER A 251 -2.55 4.11 -0.64
C SER A 251 -2.92 5.40 0.10
N LEU A 252 -4.11 5.96 -0.16
CA LEU A 252 -4.58 7.15 0.59
C LEU A 252 -4.73 6.88 2.10
N ARG A 253 -5.04 5.64 2.50
CA ARG A 253 -5.08 5.26 3.93
C ARG A 253 -3.71 5.32 4.59
N GLU A 254 -2.66 5.15 3.81
CA GLU A 254 -1.25 5.26 4.21
C GLU A 254 -0.69 6.65 3.94
N HIS A 255 -1.54 7.62 3.56
CA HIS A 255 -1.18 8.96 3.10
C HIS A 255 -0.17 8.93 1.93
N ALA A 256 -0.27 7.92 1.07
CA ALA A 256 0.60 7.74 -0.08
C ALA A 256 -0.10 8.10 -1.40
N VAL A 257 0.69 8.63 -2.33
CA VAL A 257 0.24 9.07 -3.65
C VAL A 257 1.28 8.73 -4.71
N TRP A 258 0.89 8.78 -5.97
CA TRP A 258 1.78 8.63 -7.11
C TRP A 258 2.18 9.98 -7.68
N PHE A 259 3.45 10.09 -8.05
CA PHE A 259 4.04 11.19 -8.80
C PHE A 259 4.65 10.65 -10.08
N VAL A 260 4.73 11.50 -11.10
CA VAL A 260 5.38 11.18 -12.37
C VAL A 260 6.32 12.29 -12.80
N SER A 261 7.44 11.93 -13.40
CA SER A 261 8.31 12.85 -14.12
C SER A 261 7.97 12.78 -15.60
N PRO A 262 7.68 13.89 -16.29
CA PRO A 262 7.39 13.87 -17.71
C PRO A 262 8.47 13.18 -18.55
N PHE A 263 8.05 12.52 -19.65
CA PHE A 263 8.94 11.77 -20.54
C PHE A 263 8.37 11.72 -21.98
N GLU A 264 9.22 11.36 -22.91
CA GLU A 264 8.81 11.12 -24.30
C GLU A 264 8.58 9.62 -24.49
N ASP A 265 7.36 9.26 -24.86
CA ASP A 265 6.95 7.92 -25.20
C ASP A 265 6.98 7.74 -26.72
N PRO A 266 7.51 6.63 -27.25
CA PRO A 266 7.59 6.43 -28.70
C PRO A 266 6.24 6.29 -29.39
N VAL A 267 5.17 5.95 -28.65
CA VAL A 267 3.82 5.75 -29.16
C VAL A 267 2.94 6.97 -28.93
N GLU A 268 2.96 7.51 -27.69
CA GLU A 268 2.06 8.58 -27.26
C GLU A 268 2.69 9.98 -27.32
N GLY A 269 4.01 10.08 -27.57
CA GLY A 269 4.73 11.35 -27.59
C GLY A 269 4.98 11.87 -26.18
N HIS A 270 4.71 13.16 -25.93
CA HIS A 270 4.97 13.78 -24.63
C HIS A 270 3.98 13.36 -23.56
N VAL A 271 4.46 12.59 -22.59
CA VAL A 271 3.67 12.06 -21.47
C VAL A 271 3.95 12.85 -20.19
N ASN A 272 2.88 13.29 -19.53
CA ASN A 272 2.91 13.98 -18.25
C ASN A 272 1.68 13.59 -17.40
N ALA A 273 1.54 14.12 -16.17
CA ALA A 273 0.43 13.76 -15.30
C ALA A 273 -0.95 14.11 -15.88
N GLU A 274 -1.04 15.18 -16.64
CA GLU A 274 -2.29 15.61 -17.28
C GLU A 274 -2.67 14.68 -18.44
N SER A 275 -1.72 14.38 -19.34
CA SER A 275 -1.95 13.47 -20.48
C SER A 275 -2.32 12.05 -19.98
N ILE A 276 -1.62 11.55 -18.95
CA ILE A 276 -1.97 10.25 -18.34
C ILE A 276 -3.41 10.26 -17.82
N ARG A 277 -3.80 11.29 -17.04
CA ARG A 277 -5.18 11.36 -16.52
C ARG A 277 -6.23 11.50 -17.63
N ALA A 278 -5.95 12.27 -18.67
CA ALA A 278 -6.83 12.43 -19.82
C ALA A 278 -7.00 11.11 -20.60
N GLY A 279 -5.92 10.34 -20.76
CA GLY A 279 -5.95 9.04 -21.44
C GLY A 279 -6.72 7.94 -20.72
N LEU A 280 -7.06 8.11 -19.41
CA LEU A 280 -7.79 7.10 -18.65
C LEU A 280 -9.25 6.95 -19.09
N GLY A 281 -9.87 8.00 -19.67
CA GLY A 281 -11.27 7.98 -20.09
C GLY A 281 -11.91 9.36 -20.03
N ASP A 282 -13.21 9.42 -20.33
CA ASP A 282 -13.98 10.67 -20.25
C ASP A 282 -14.54 10.89 -18.84
N PHE A 283 -14.16 12.01 -18.25
CA PHE A 283 -14.58 12.42 -16.91
C PHE A 283 -15.37 13.73 -16.91
N SER A 284 -15.82 14.22 -18.06
CA SER A 284 -16.48 15.51 -18.21
C SER A 284 -17.69 15.67 -17.28
N ASP A 285 -18.52 14.64 -17.18
CA ASP A 285 -19.71 14.62 -16.31
C ASP A 285 -19.36 14.59 -14.81
N LEU A 286 -18.12 14.28 -14.46
CA LEU A 286 -17.67 14.15 -13.07
C LEU A 286 -16.97 15.41 -12.54
N LEU A 287 -16.58 16.34 -13.41
CA LEU A 287 -15.87 17.57 -13.04
C LEU A 287 -16.63 18.41 -11.98
N PRO A 288 -17.98 18.53 -12.01
CA PRO A 288 -18.70 19.24 -10.98
C PRO A 288 -18.63 18.60 -9.58
N THR A 289 -18.17 17.34 -9.49
CA THR A 289 -18.08 16.59 -8.23
C THR A 289 -16.66 16.11 -8.00
N PRO A 290 -15.74 16.94 -7.47
CA PRO A 290 -14.32 16.63 -7.35
C PRO A 290 -14.01 15.32 -6.62
N SER A 291 -14.81 14.95 -5.61
CA SER A 291 -14.64 13.68 -4.88
C SER A 291 -14.92 12.45 -5.75
N LYS A 292 -15.95 12.54 -6.63
CA LYS A 292 -16.24 11.47 -7.59
C LYS A 292 -15.15 11.39 -8.67
N TYR A 293 -14.77 12.53 -9.25
CA TYR A 293 -13.69 12.62 -10.22
C TYR A 293 -12.41 11.96 -9.69
N ALA A 294 -11.94 12.40 -8.52
CA ALA A 294 -10.76 11.84 -7.89
C ALA A 294 -10.88 10.32 -7.61
N ALA A 295 -12.05 9.85 -7.17
CA ALA A 295 -12.28 8.43 -6.92
C ALA A 295 -12.27 7.58 -8.21
N ARG A 296 -12.66 8.14 -9.36
CA ARG A 296 -12.61 7.43 -10.65
C ARG A 296 -11.20 7.35 -11.20
N ILE A 297 -10.44 8.44 -11.14
CA ILE A 297 -9.00 8.40 -11.45
C ILE A 297 -8.27 7.42 -10.54
N ALA A 298 -8.51 7.45 -9.24
CA ALA A 298 -7.91 6.53 -8.28
C ALA A 298 -8.14 5.04 -8.61
N GLN A 299 -9.20 4.73 -9.34
CA GLN A 299 -9.49 3.37 -9.77
C GLN A 299 -8.38 2.78 -10.67
N ALA A 300 -7.80 3.57 -11.56
CA ALA A 300 -6.73 3.15 -12.46
C ALA A 300 -5.39 2.90 -11.75
N PHE A 301 -5.20 3.52 -10.58
CA PHE A 301 -3.99 3.37 -9.76
C PHE A 301 -4.14 2.34 -8.63
N THR A 302 -5.25 1.60 -8.61
CA THR A 302 -5.40 0.46 -7.69
C THR A 302 -4.42 -0.64 -8.09
N SER A 303 -3.70 -1.18 -7.12
CA SER A 303 -2.85 -2.36 -7.35
C SER A 303 -3.72 -3.56 -7.74
N THR A 304 -3.38 -4.19 -8.85
CA THR A 304 -4.12 -5.30 -9.45
C THR A 304 -3.15 -6.31 -10.05
N ASP A 305 -3.54 -7.58 -10.03
CA ASP A 305 -2.80 -8.61 -10.76
C ASP A 305 -3.20 -8.56 -12.24
N PRO A 306 -2.21 -8.50 -13.16
CA PRO A 306 -2.48 -8.63 -14.58
C PRO A 306 -3.06 -10.01 -14.90
N SER A 307 -3.90 -10.08 -15.93
CA SER A 307 -4.49 -11.34 -16.38
C SER A 307 -4.66 -11.35 -17.91
N VAL A 308 -5.70 -11.97 -18.41
CA VAL A 308 -5.92 -12.15 -19.84
C VAL A 308 -6.35 -10.85 -20.54
N LYS A 309 -5.95 -10.66 -21.78
CA LYS A 309 -6.53 -9.64 -22.66
C LYS A 309 -7.84 -10.13 -23.22
N ILE A 310 -8.88 -9.30 -23.13
CA ILE A 310 -10.23 -9.57 -23.63
C ILE A 310 -10.47 -8.67 -24.83
N ARG A 311 -10.84 -9.28 -25.96
CA ARG A 311 -11.13 -8.54 -27.19
C ARG A 311 -12.53 -7.93 -27.14
N ARG A 312 -12.76 -6.92 -27.98
CA ARG A 312 -14.05 -6.21 -28.03
C ARG A 312 -15.24 -7.14 -28.35
N ASP A 313 -15.05 -8.17 -29.18
CA ASP A 313 -16.08 -9.15 -29.55
C ASP A 313 -16.39 -10.18 -28.44
N GLN A 314 -15.58 -10.20 -27.37
CA GLN A 314 -15.68 -11.16 -26.27
C GLN A 314 -16.43 -10.61 -25.05
N TRP A 315 -16.90 -9.37 -25.09
CA TRP A 315 -17.68 -8.79 -24.02
C TRP A 315 -18.83 -7.92 -24.52
N ASP A 316 -19.89 -7.87 -23.72
CA ASP A 316 -21.06 -7.02 -23.96
C ASP A 316 -21.55 -6.38 -22.67
N GLU A 317 -22.35 -5.31 -22.80
CA GLU A 317 -23.06 -4.70 -21.68
C GLU A 317 -24.53 -5.11 -21.74
N GLN A 318 -25.03 -5.61 -20.60
CA GLN A 318 -26.41 -6.03 -20.44
C GLN A 318 -27.19 -5.09 -19.53
N ALA A 319 -28.50 -5.05 -19.71
CA ALA A 319 -29.42 -4.33 -18.84
C ALA A 319 -29.42 -4.90 -17.41
N GLU A 320 -29.68 -4.04 -16.45
CA GLU A 320 -29.92 -4.47 -15.07
C GLU A 320 -31.21 -5.32 -14.98
N LEU A 321 -31.14 -6.40 -14.22
CA LEU A 321 -32.30 -7.27 -13.99
C LEU A 321 -33.07 -6.90 -12.72
N GLY A 322 -32.78 -5.74 -12.15
CA GLY A 322 -33.38 -5.23 -10.93
C GLY A 322 -32.32 -4.64 -9.98
N PRO A 323 -32.71 -4.22 -8.80
CA PRO A 323 -31.80 -3.54 -7.86
C PRO A 323 -30.71 -4.47 -7.30
N HIS A 324 -30.86 -5.77 -7.41
CA HIS A 324 -29.94 -6.77 -6.84
C HIS A 324 -28.79 -7.16 -7.76
N THR A 325 -28.79 -6.72 -9.03
CA THR A 325 -27.70 -6.98 -9.98
C THR A 325 -26.64 -5.86 -10.00
N ASP A 326 -26.82 -4.80 -9.22
CA ASP A 326 -25.90 -3.67 -9.12
C ASP A 326 -24.46 -4.14 -8.83
N GLY A 327 -23.55 -3.82 -9.75
CA GLY A 327 -22.13 -4.12 -9.62
C GLY A 327 -21.71 -5.57 -9.89
N VAL A 328 -22.62 -6.43 -10.38
CA VAL A 328 -22.34 -7.85 -10.65
C VAL A 328 -22.61 -8.18 -12.11
N GLY A 329 -21.59 -8.72 -12.78
CA GLY A 329 -21.66 -9.27 -14.14
C GLY A 329 -21.31 -10.75 -14.15
N THR A 330 -21.24 -11.34 -15.35
CA THR A 330 -20.92 -12.76 -15.53
C THR A 330 -19.77 -12.98 -16.51
N ILE A 331 -19.07 -14.11 -16.34
CA ILE A 331 -18.04 -14.59 -17.26
C ILE A 331 -18.27 -16.07 -17.57
N SER A 332 -17.86 -16.48 -18.77
CA SER A 332 -17.90 -17.89 -19.16
C SER A 332 -16.91 -18.74 -18.33
N GLN A 333 -17.17 -20.04 -18.29
CA GLN A 333 -16.27 -21.01 -17.67
C GLN A 333 -14.89 -20.99 -18.34
N GLU A 334 -14.83 -20.93 -19.68
CA GLU A 334 -13.57 -20.89 -20.43
C GLU A 334 -12.75 -19.65 -20.10
N LEU A 335 -13.38 -18.48 -19.97
CA LEU A 335 -12.68 -17.25 -19.56
C LEU A 335 -12.16 -17.36 -18.14
N ALA A 336 -12.96 -17.89 -17.22
CA ALA A 336 -12.55 -18.13 -15.83
C ALA A 336 -11.36 -19.09 -15.74
N ASP A 337 -11.31 -20.10 -16.62
CA ASP A 337 -10.21 -21.06 -16.69
C ASP A 337 -8.91 -20.37 -17.13
N LYS A 338 -8.96 -19.54 -18.13
CA LYS A 338 -7.80 -18.76 -18.61
C LYS A 338 -7.31 -17.76 -17.57
N ILE A 339 -8.22 -17.05 -16.89
CA ILE A 339 -7.89 -16.14 -15.80
C ILE A 339 -7.17 -16.90 -14.68
N TRP A 340 -7.67 -18.09 -14.33
CA TRP A 340 -7.08 -18.91 -13.29
C TRP A 340 -5.70 -19.45 -13.66
N GLU A 341 -5.52 -19.90 -14.91
CA GLU A 341 -4.22 -20.35 -15.42
C GLU A 341 -3.18 -19.24 -15.37
N GLU A 342 -3.51 -18.03 -15.83
CA GLU A 342 -2.60 -16.87 -15.74
C GLU A 342 -2.24 -16.54 -14.29
N LYS A 343 -3.23 -16.56 -13.40
CA LYS A 343 -2.99 -16.32 -11.97
C LYS A 343 -2.08 -17.39 -11.36
N CYS A 344 -2.23 -18.66 -11.73
CA CYS A 344 -1.37 -19.74 -11.26
C CYS A 344 0.06 -19.60 -11.81
N ARG A 345 0.23 -19.22 -13.09
CA ARG A 345 1.55 -18.94 -13.67
C ARG A 345 2.26 -17.79 -12.95
N ALA A 346 1.50 -16.75 -12.61
CA ALA A 346 2.02 -15.57 -11.91
C ALA A 346 2.49 -15.86 -10.48
N THR A 347 2.02 -16.92 -9.83
CA THR A 347 2.30 -17.14 -8.40
C THR A 347 3.44 -18.13 -8.12
N ASP A 348 4.05 -18.71 -9.14
CA ASP A 348 5.16 -19.70 -9.05
C ASP A 348 4.95 -20.83 -8.01
N ASN A 349 3.74 -20.94 -7.49
CA ASN A 349 3.32 -21.90 -6.48
C ASN A 349 2.35 -22.89 -7.10
N LEU A 350 2.87 -23.96 -7.66
CA LEU A 350 2.16 -25.21 -7.91
C LEU A 350 1.67 -25.82 -6.57
N ARG A 351 0.81 -25.11 -5.87
CA ARG A 351 0.02 -25.74 -4.80
C ARG A 351 -1.13 -26.43 -5.48
N GLU A 352 -0.98 -27.69 -5.72
CA GLU A 352 -1.96 -28.63 -6.30
C GLU A 352 -3.34 -28.64 -5.62
N ASN A 353 -3.51 -27.91 -4.52
CA ASN A 353 -4.69 -27.89 -3.69
C ASN A 353 -5.44 -26.55 -3.65
N ARG A 354 -5.18 -25.61 -4.57
CA ARG A 354 -5.97 -24.37 -4.62
C ARG A 354 -7.30 -24.60 -5.33
N VAL A 355 -8.36 -24.20 -4.66
CA VAL A 355 -9.71 -24.22 -5.24
C VAL A 355 -9.81 -23.10 -6.28
N LYS A 356 -10.34 -23.44 -7.47
CA LYS A 356 -10.57 -22.47 -8.55
C LYS A 356 -11.64 -21.48 -8.13
N PRO A 357 -11.41 -20.17 -8.28
CA PRO A 357 -12.40 -19.17 -7.96
C PRO A 357 -13.64 -19.26 -8.85
N SER A 358 -14.80 -19.02 -8.28
CA SER A 358 -16.09 -18.90 -9.00
C SER A 358 -16.50 -17.43 -9.19
N ALA A 359 -15.78 -16.49 -8.58
CA ALA A 359 -16.00 -15.07 -8.79
C ALA A 359 -14.68 -14.29 -8.68
N TYR A 360 -14.63 -13.15 -9.38
CA TYR A 360 -13.49 -12.27 -9.39
C TYR A 360 -13.94 -10.82 -9.18
N GLN A 361 -13.26 -10.12 -8.27
CA GLN A 361 -13.32 -8.67 -8.23
C GLN A 361 -12.34 -8.14 -9.27
N PHE A 362 -12.84 -7.33 -10.18
CA PHE A 362 -12.08 -6.96 -11.37
C PHE A 362 -12.01 -5.45 -11.60
N ARG A 363 -11.07 -5.08 -12.49
CA ARG A 363 -11.01 -3.81 -13.21
C ARG A 363 -10.86 -4.12 -14.69
N PHE A 364 -11.63 -3.43 -15.50
CA PHE A 364 -11.59 -3.59 -16.95
C PHE A 364 -12.08 -2.30 -17.59
N LEU A 365 -11.24 -1.63 -18.38
CA LEU A 365 -11.56 -0.31 -18.93
C LEU A 365 -12.08 0.62 -17.81
N GLY A 366 -13.24 1.23 -17.96
CA GLY A 366 -13.95 2.02 -16.96
C GLY A 366 -14.81 1.23 -15.97
N TYR A 367 -14.90 -0.11 -16.15
CA TYR A 367 -15.75 -0.99 -15.35
C TYR A 367 -15.04 -1.45 -14.09
N LYS A 368 -15.81 -1.60 -13.02
CA LYS A 368 -15.39 -2.25 -11.77
C LYS A 368 -16.57 -2.92 -11.08
N GLY A 369 -16.30 -4.04 -10.47
CA GLY A 369 -17.32 -4.80 -9.74
C GLY A 369 -16.85 -6.22 -9.49
N VAL A 370 -17.81 -7.11 -9.47
CA VAL A 370 -17.61 -8.55 -9.39
C VAL A 370 -18.13 -9.19 -10.68
N VAL A 371 -17.44 -10.19 -11.18
CA VAL A 371 -17.97 -11.12 -12.19
C VAL A 371 -18.02 -12.52 -11.61
N VAL A 372 -19.09 -13.24 -11.95
CA VAL A 372 -19.36 -14.60 -11.49
C VAL A 372 -19.35 -15.54 -12.68
N VAL A 373 -18.88 -16.75 -12.49
CA VAL A 373 -18.87 -17.75 -13.56
C VAL A 373 -20.30 -18.19 -13.89
N ASP A 374 -20.66 -18.08 -15.15
CA ASP A 374 -21.91 -18.58 -15.73
C ASP A 374 -21.58 -19.69 -16.75
N SER A 375 -21.89 -20.92 -16.39
CA SER A 375 -21.59 -22.10 -17.21
C SER A 375 -22.37 -22.19 -18.52
N ARG A 376 -23.35 -21.32 -18.75
CA ARG A 376 -24.16 -21.29 -19.97
C ARG A 376 -23.56 -20.39 -21.06
N LEU A 377 -22.55 -19.59 -20.69
CA LEU A 377 -21.84 -18.78 -21.67
C LEU A 377 -20.78 -19.61 -22.39
N ASP A 378 -20.94 -19.75 -23.69
CA ASP A 378 -20.02 -20.50 -24.54
C ASP A 378 -18.83 -19.65 -25.00
N GLY A 379 -17.67 -20.29 -25.09
CA GLY A 379 -16.44 -19.66 -25.53
C GLY A 379 -15.89 -18.64 -24.51
N ILE A 380 -15.06 -17.72 -24.97
CA ILE A 380 -14.55 -16.63 -24.14
C ILE A 380 -15.55 -15.50 -24.16
N LYS A 381 -16.32 -15.33 -23.11
CA LYS A 381 -17.37 -14.32 -23.00
C LYS A 381 -17.40 -13.68 -21.61
N MET A 382 -17.66 -12.35 -21.61
CA MET A 382 -17.91 -11.57 -20.40
C MET A 382 -19.13 -10.68 -20.63
N ARG A 383 -20.04 -10.68 -19.67
CA ARG A 383 -21.24 -9.83 -19.67
C ARG A 383 -21.17 -8.86 -18.51
N LEU A 384 -21.12 -7.59 -18.81
CA LEU A 384 -21.03 -6.51 -17.83
C LEU A 384 -22.39 -5.82 -17.69
N ARG A 385 -22.51 -4.97 -16.68
CA ARG A 385 -23.73 -4.19 -16.42
C ARG A 385 -23.42 -2.71 -16.40
N GLY A 386 -24.40 -1.88 -16.74
CA GLY A 386 -24.26 -0.44 -16.69
C GLY A 386 -23.83 0.10 -15.34
N SER A 387 -24.30 -0.52 -14.24
CA SER A 387 -23.89 -0.18 -12.87
C SER A 387 -22.39 -0.39 -12.59
N GLN A 388 -21.74 -1.27 -13.33
CA GLN A 388 -20.30 -1.52 -13.23
C GLN A 388 -19.48 -0.46 -13.96
N CYS A 389 -20.01 0.16 -15.02
CA CYS A 389 -19.38 1.27 -15.72
C CYS A 389 -19.30 2.50 -14.82
N LYS A 390 -18.10 2.97 -14.55
CA LYS A 390 -17.87 4.12 -13.66
C LYS A 390 -17.48 5.38 -14.43
N PHE A 391 -16.96 5.21 -15.63
CA PHE A 391 -16.67 6.24 -16.62
C PHE A 391 -16.47 5.60 -17.99
N PRO A 392 -16.88 6.25 -19.09
CA PRO A 392 -16.62 5.77 -20.44
C PRO A 392 -15.13 5.90 -20.79
N VAL A 393 -14.65 5.01 -21.64
CA VAL A 393 -13.27 5.00 -22.16
C VAL A 393 -13.30 5.27 -23.65
N HIS A 394 -12.34 6.03 -24.17
CA HIS A 394 -12.31 6.44 -25.59
C HIS A 394 -11.99 5.29 -26.55
N ASN A 395 -11.22 4.32 -26.08
CA ASN A 395 -10.86 3.14 -26.87
C ASN A 395 -11.32 1.87 -26.12
N GLU A 396 -12.22 1.12 -26.77
CA GLU A 396 -12.80 -0.12 -26.26
C GLU A 396 -12.21 -1.36 -26.94
N GLU A 397 -11.06 -1.25 -27.59
CA GLU A 397 -10.36 -2.37 -28.19
C GLU A 397 -9.93 -3.41 -27.15
N ASP A 398 -8.99 -4.25 -27.53
CA ASP A 398 -8.46 -5.29 -26.63
C ASP A 398 -7.92 -4.69 -25.34
N ALA A 399 -8.46 -5.12 -24.21
CA ALA A 399 -8.09 -4.61 -22.89
C ALA A 399 -7.76 -5.72 -21.89
N GLU A 400 -6.85 -5.41 -20.97
CA GLU A 400 -6.47 -6.32 -19.91
C GLU A 400 -7.58 -6.45 -18.86
N PHE A 401 -7.94 -7.69 -18.54
CA PHE A 401 -8.76 -8.01 -17.37
C PHE A 401 -7.86 -8.03 -16.12
N GLU A 402 -8.07 -7.09 -15.22
CA GLU A 402 -7.27 -6.91 -14.03
C GLU A 402 -7.97 -7.53 -12.81
N ILE A 403 -7.27 -8.38 -12.08
CA ILE A 403 -7.80 -9.02 -10.87
C ILE A 403 -7.49 -8.14 -9.65
N ALA A 404 -8.52 -7.63 -9.00
CA ALA A 404 -8.42 -6.92 -7.71
C ALA A 404 -8.70 -7.83 -6.51
N GLY A 405 -9.28 -9.00 -6.75
CA GLY A 405 -9.54 -10.04 -5.77
C GLY A 405 -10.15 -11.27 -6.41
N SER A 406 -9.98 -12.41 -5.78
CA SER A 406 -10.58 -13.67 -6.24
C SER A 406 -11.24 -14.37 -5.05
N PHE A 407 -12.35 -15.05 -5.32
CA PHE A 407 -13.19 -15.65 -4.31
C PHE A 407 -13.33 -17.15 -4.60
N GLU A 408 -12.78 -17.96 -3.73
CA GLU A 408 -12.75 -19.41 -3.86
C GLU A 408 -14.00 -20.00 -3.18
N SER A 409 -14.84 -20.69 -3.97
CA SER A 409 -15.91 -21.51 -3.44
C SER A 409 -15.92 -22.83 -4.18
N PRO A 410 -15.74 -23.97 -3.50
CA PRO A 410 -15.54 -25.24 -4.19
C PRO A 410 -16.78 -25.85 -4.84
N ILE A 411 -17.99 -25.39 -4.58
CA ILE A 411 -19.19 -26.16 -4.98
C ILE A 411 -20.27 -25.36 -5.70
N LEU A 412 -20.23 -24.02 -5.73
CA LEU A 412 -21.39 -23.21 -6.12
C LEU A 412 -21.34 -22.54 -7.48
N ALA A 413 -20.39 -22.86 -8.32
CA ALA A 413 -20.36 -22.39 -9.71
C ALA A 413 -21.66 -22.68 -10.47
N HIS A 414 -22.43 -23.68 -10.05
CA HIS A 414 -23.69 -24.09 -10.70
C HIS A 414 -24.95 -23.42 -10.14
N LEU A 415 -24.91 -22.74 -9.00
CA LEU A 415 -26.10 -22.18 -8.37
C LEU A 415 -26.21 -20.66 -8.40
N ASN A 416 -25.24 -19.97 -8.93
CA ASN A 416 -25.22 -18.52 -9.26
C ASN A 416 -25.71 -17.54 -8.19
N ARG A 417 -25.57 -17.82 -6.86
CA ARG A 417 -26.31 -17.05 -5.88
C ARG A 417 -25.53 -16.39 -4.76
N PHE A 418 -24.47 -17.03 -4.27
CA PHE A 418 -23.56 -16.45 -3.28
C PHE A 418 -22.16 -17.02 -3.45
N VAL A 419 -21.17 -16.17 -3.39
CA VAL A 419 -19.78 -16.53 -3.47
C VAL A 419 -19.09 -16.12 -2.18
N PHE A 420 -18.47 -17.08 -1.53
CA PHE A 420 -17.74 -16.85 -0.28
C PHE A 420 -16.40 -16.17 -0.52
N THR A 421 -16.11 -15.14 0.25
CA THR A 421 -14.78 -14.58 0.29
C THR A 421 -13.96 -15.33 1.33
N SER A 422 -13.04 -16.19 0.92
CA SER A 422 -11.97 -16.59 1.80
C SER A 422 -10.80 -15.61 1.59
N HIS A 423 -10.65 -14.67 2.49
CA HIS A 423 -9.35 -14.05 2.64
C HIS A 423 -8.42 -15.09 3.25
N GLN A 424 -7.52 -15.64 2.40
CA GLN A 424 -6.36 -16.45 2.77
C GLN A 424 -6.62 -17.51 3.86
N PHE A 425 -6.89 -18.71 3.42
CA PHE A 425 -6.68 -19.90 4.23
C PHE A 425 -5.17 -20.17 4.39
N ASP A 426 -4.52 -19.38 5.23
CA ASP A 426 -3.43 -19.89 6.03
C ASP A 426 -4.02 -20.21 7.38
N ALA A 427 -4.04 -21.49 7.71
CA ALA A 427 -4.34 -22.21 8.94
C ALA A 427 -4.45 -21.38 10.26
N ALA A 428 -5.22 -20.30 10.26
CA ALA A 428 -5.59 -19.54 11.45
C ALA A 428 -7.11 -19.65 11.64
N PRO A 429 -7.59 -19.82 12.87
CA PRO A 429 -9.02 -19.96 13.13
C PRO A 429 -9.76 -18.75 12.58
N ASP A 430 -10.82 -19.00 11.83
CA ASP A 430 -11.74 -18.13 11.12
C ASP A 430 -11.67 -16.64 11.44
N PRO A 431 -11.48 -15.78 10.43
CA PRO A 431 -11.75 -14.37 10.60
C PRO A 431 -13.26 -14.19 10.74
N LEU A 432 -13.75 -14.27 11.98
CA LEU A 432 -15.14 -13.96 12.30
C LEU A 432 -15.53 -12.64 11.67
N ALA A 433 -16.69 -12.57 11.02
CA ALA A 433 -17.23 -11.30 10.59
C ALA A 433 -17.34 -10.35 11.78
N ARG A 434 -17.11 -9.08 11.57
CA ARG A 434 -17.15 -8.08 12.62
C ARG A 434 -18.25 -7.07 12.34
N LEU A 435 -18.98 -6.72 13.37
CA LEU A 435 -19.91 -5.59 13.31
C LEU A 435 -19.15 -4.29 13.02
N ALA A 436 -19.87 -3.34 12.49
CA ALA A 436 -19.47 -1.94 12.35
C ALA A 436 -20.69 -1.08 12.64
N ARG A 437 -20.50 0.17 13.03
CA ARG A 437 -21.63 1.08 13.38
C ARG A 437 -22.76 1.10 12.34
N PRO A 438 -22.46 1.23 11.02
CA PRO A 438 -23.55 1.23 10.02
C PRO A 438 -24.31 -0.09 9.99
N ILE A 439 -23.62 -1.22 10.18
CA ILE A 439 -24.26 -2.55 10.19
C ILE A 439 -25.17 -2.67 11.41
N ILE A 440 -24.73 -2.23 12.59
CA ILE A 440 -25.56 -2.23 13.80
C ILE A 440 -26.83 -1.40 13.58
N MET A 441 -26.70 -0.20 13.01
CA MET A 441 -27.85 0.65 12.72
C MET A 441 -28.84 -0.01 11.78
N VAL A 442 -28.37 -0.66 10.72
CA VAL A 442 -29.24 -1.40 9.78
C VAL A 442 -29.91 -2.60 10.45
N LEU A 443 -29.18 -3.37 11.25
CA LEU A 443 -29.71 -4.53 11.93
C LEU A 443 -30.75 -4.13 13.01
N GLU A 444 -30.51 -3.03 13.73
CA GLU A 444 -31.46 -2.48 14.70
C GLU A 444 -32.75 -2.01 14.01
N ASP A 445 -32.62 -1.29 12.88
CA ASP A 445 -33.76 -0.91 12.03
C ASP A 445 -34.57 -2.11 11.53
N ARG A 446 -33.91 -3.24 11.31
CA ARG A 446 -34.52 -4.52 10.94
C ARG A 446 -35.05 -5.33 12.13
N GLY A 447 -35.04 -4.78 13.33
CA GLY A 447 -35.67 -5.36 14.52
C GLY A 447 -34.75 -6.23 15.38
N ILE A 448 -33.44 -6.24 15.14
CA ILE A 448 -32.50 -6.90 16.06
C ILE A 448 -32.45 -6.12 17.37
N ARG A 449 -32.64 -6.84 18.47
CA ARG A 449 -32.69 -6.24 19.81
C ARG A 449 -31.32 -5.72 20.25
N LYS A 450 -31.31 -4.57 20.92
CA LYS A 450 -30.13 -3.94 21.49
C LYS A 450 -29.30 -4.85 22.38
N GLU A 451 -29.98 -5.69 23.16
CA GLU A 451 -29.38 -6.65 24.10
C GLU A 451 -28.41 -7.59 23.39
N SER A 452 -28.77 -8.08 22.20
CA SER A 452 -27.90 -8.97 21.40
C SER A 452 -26.55 -8.32 21.05
N PHE A 453 -26.54 -7.02 20.78
CA PHE A 453 -25.27 -6.31 20.52
C PHE A 453 -24.47 -6.09 21.80
N ILE A 454 -25.14 -5.85 22.93
CA ILE A 454 -24.49 -5.71 24.25
C ILE A 454 -23.84 -7.01 24.66
N ASP A 455 -24.55 -8.15 24.51
CA ASP A 455 -24.02 -9.47 24.85
C ASP A 455 -22.76 -9.78 24.03
N LEU A 456 -22.77 -9.54 22.71
CA LEU A 456 -21.61 -9.71 21.85
C LEU A 456 -20.44 -8.77 22.25
N GLN A 457 -20.76 -7.55 22.71
CA GLN A 457 -19.74 -6.60 23.17
C GLN A 457 -19.09 -7.07 24.47
N GLU A 458 -19.85 -7.58 25.43
CA GLU A 458 -19.31 -8.10 26.68
C GLU A 458 -18.49 -9.36 26.45
N ASP A 459 -18.91 -10.26 25.55
CA ASP A 459 -18.13 -11.41 25.12
C ASP A 459 -16.79 -11.00 24.49
N ALA A 460 -16.81 -10.00 23.60
CA ALA A 460 -15.61 -9.49 22.96
C ALA A 460 -14.65 -8.89 24.00
N LYS A 461 -15.19 -8.12 24.94
CA LYS A 461 -14.45 -7.55 26.06
C LYS A 461 -13.81 -8.63 26.94
N ALA A 462 -14.57 -9.66 27.33
CA ALA A 462 -14.07 -10.78 28.10
C ALA A 462 -12.91 -11.49 27.39
N LYS A 463 -13.03 -11.74 26.09
CA LYS A 463 -11.96 -12.34 25.27
C LYS A 463 -10.69 -11.48 25.23
N ILE A 464 -10.81 -10.15 25.20
CA ILE A 464 -9.65 -9.25 25.24
C ILE A 464 -8.92 -9.38 26.58
N PHE A 465 -9.65 -9.44 27.70
CA PHE A 465 -9.04 -9.60 29.01
C PHE A 465 -8.34 -10.95 29.21
N LEU A 466 -8.75 -12.00 28.49
CA LEU A 466 -8.03 -13.27 28.52
C LEU A 466 -6.55 -13.16 28.09
N ALA A 467 -6.17 -12.08 27.39
CA ALA A 467 -4.77 -11.85 27.02
C ALA A 467 -3.84 -11.72 28.24
N GLU A 468 -4.36 -11.40 29.40
CA GLU A 468 -3.60 -11.35 30.65
C GLU A 468 -3.23 -12.73 31.21
N ASP A 469 -3.92 -13.81 30.77
CA ASP A 469 -3.73 -15.13 31.36
C ASP A 469 -2.49 -15.86 30.87
N SER A 470 -2.06 -15.64 29.61
CA SER A 470 -0.90 -16.33 29.05
C SER A 470 -0.32 -15.59 27.84
N LEU A 471 0.96 -15.83 27.60
CA LEU A 471 1.66 -15.29 26.42
C LEU A 471 1.00 -15.75 25.10
N THR A 472 0.52 -17.00 25.07
CA THR A 472 -0.19 -17.55 23.92
C THR A 472 -1.50 -16.80 23.66
N LYS A 473 -2.30 -16.52 24.69
CA LYS A 473 -3.55 -15.77 24.56
C LYS A 473 -3.27 -14.32 24.14
N PHE A 474 -2.20 -13.71 24.67
CA PHE A 474 -1.76 -12.38 24.25
C PHE A 474 -1.35 -12.36 22.78
N ARG A 475 -0.56 -13.34 22.33
CA ARG A 475 -0.21 -13.50 20.91
C ARG A 475 -1.44 -13.63 20.01
N ASN A 476 -2.42 -14.41 20.45
CA ASN A 476 -3.69 -14.58 19.73
C ASN A 476 -4.46 -13.24 19.62
N LEU A 477 -4.48 -12.44 20.68
CA LEU A 477 -5.05 -11.09 20.63
C LEU A 477 -4.34 -10.23 19.57
N LEU A 478 -3.00 -10.20 19.57
CA LEU A 478 -2.22 -9.44 18.59
C LEU A 478 -2.52 -9.90 17.15
N LYS A 479 -2.56 -11.21 16.91
CA LYS A 479 -2.90 -11.78 15.59
C LYS A 479 -4.31 -11.39 15.16
N SER A 480 -5.31 -11.56 16.04
CA SER A 480 -6.71 -11.25 15.73
C SER A 480 -6.96 -9.76 15.47
N GLN A 481 -6.15 -8.88 16.01
CA GLN A 481 -6.24 -7.43 15.82
C GLN A 481 -5.23 -6.91 14.78
N SER A 482 -4.43 -7.79 14.16
CA SER A 482 -3.34 -7.44 13.24
C SER A 482 -2.35 -6.41 13.83
N LEU A 483 -2.10 -6.50 15.15
CA LEU A 483 -1.25 -5.57 15.86
C LEU A 483 0.21 -6.01 15.84
N GLY A 484 1.10 -5.05 15.66
CA GLY A 484 2.54 -5.26 15.78
C GLY A 484 3.19 -6.05 14.63
N ASN A 485 2.49 -6.28 13.52
CA ASN A 485 3.02 -7.03 12.37
C ASN A 485 4.27 -6.38 11.78
N MET A 486 4.28 -5.06 11.64
CA MET A 486 5.42 -4.28 11.15
C MET A 486 6.68 -4.47 12.01
N PHE A 487 6.52 -4.64 13.32
CA PHE A 487 7.62 -4.84 14.27
C PHE A 487 7.87 -6.30 14.62
N ARG A 488 7.24 -7.25 13.90
CA ARG A 488 7.32 -8.69 14.16
C ARG A 488 7.05 -9.08 15.63
N VAL A 489 6.17 -8.35 16.32
CA VAL A 489 5.91 -8.53 17.76
C VAL A 489 5.43 -9.95 18.06
N THR A 490 4.60 -10.53 17.20
CA THR A 490 4.13 -11.92 17.35
C THR A 490 5.29 -12.92 17.31
N PHE A 491 6.28 -12.69 16.46
CA PHE A 491 7.50 -13.50 16.39
C PHE A 491 8.34 -13.33 17.66
N ILE A 492 8.52 -12.10 18.14
CA ILE A 492 9.26 -11.84 19.38
C ILE A 492 8.61 -12.59 20.55
N LEU A 493 7.29 -12.52 20.68
CA LEU A 493 6.57 -13.24 21.74
C LEU A 493 6.70 -14.76 21.61
N GLU A 494 6.75 -15.29 20.40
CA GLU A 494 6.96 -16.70 20.14
C GLU A 494 8.38 -17.16 20.56
N GLN A 495 9.40 -16.37 20.25
CA GLN A 495 10.76 -16.64 20.70
C GLN A 495 10.86 -16.59 22.23
N LEU A 496 10.23 -15.63 22.87
CA LEU A 496 10.17 -15.54 24.35
C LEU A 496 9.48 -16.77 24.96
N TYR A 497 8.40 -17.24 24.34
CA TYR A 497 7.71 -18.48 24.76
C TYR A 497 8.63 -19.71 24.64
N LEU A 498 9.34 -19.85 23.50
CA LEU A 498 10.30 -20.95 23.26
C LEU A 498 11.47 -20.91 24.26
N LEU A 499 11.85 -19.74 24.76
CA LEU A 499 12.83 -19.56 25.83
C LEU A 499 12.27 -19.86 27.23
N GLY A 500 11.04 -20.36 27.34
CA GLY A 500 10.42 -20.76 28.60
C GLY A 500 9.71 -19.62 29.35
N LEU A 501 9.53 -18.46 28.72
CA LEU A 501 8.77 -17.36 29.31
C LEU A 501 7.28 -17.59 29.08
N ASP A 502 6.54 -18.04 30.07
CA ASP A 502 5.07 -18.11 30.01
C ASP A 502 4.45 -17.51 31.28
N PHE A 503 3.26 -16.92 31.11
CA PHE A 503 2.48 -16.37 32.22
C PHE A 503 1.86 -17.46 33.10
N LYS A 504 1.76 -18.71 32.63
CA LYS A 504 1.04 -19.79 33.32
C LYS A 504 1.86 -20.68 34.24
N ASN A 505 3.15 -20.82 34.04
CA ASN A 505 3.92 -21.88 34.69
C ASN A 505 4.45 -21.56 36.09
N ASP A 506 4.23 -20.35 36.57
CA ASP A 506 4.66 -19.95 37.91
C ASP A 506 3.90 -18.69 38.34
N VAL A 507 3.15 -18.75 39.42
CA VAL A 507 2.37 -17.61 39.93
C VAL A 507 3.29 -16.42 40.25
N ASP A 508 4.50 -16.69 40.72
CA ASP A 508 5.50 -15.65 40.99
C ASP A 508 6.18 -15.12 39.69
N LYS A 509 6.37 -15.98 38.68
CA LYS A 509 6.91 -15.56 37.38
C LYS A 509 5.89 -14.81 36.56
N LYS A 510 4.59 -15.12 36.66
CA LYS A 510 3.50 -14.38 36.04
C LYS A 510 3.54 -12.90 36.42
N LYS A 511 3.67 -12.58 37.69
CA LYS A 511 3.83 -11.20 38.14
C LYS A 511 5.07 -10.54 37.56
N LYS A 512 6.21 -11.22 37.55
CA LYS A 512 7.47 -10.69 37.02
C LYS A 512 7.43 -10.45 35.51
N ALA A 513 6.80 -11.32 34.71
CA ALA A 513 6.67 -11.12 33.26
C ALA A 513 5.74 -9.95 32.90
N ILE A 514 4.63 -9.80 33.60
CA ILE A 514 3.70 -8.67 33.43
C ILE A 514 4.27 -7.36 33.98
N GLU A 515 5.04 -7.43 35.04
CA GLU A 515 5.73 -6.30 35.68
C GLU A 515 6.93 -5.81 34.84
N SER A 516 7.41 -6.58 33.87
CA SER A 516 8.45 -6.10 32.95
C SER A 516 7.96 -4.84 32.23
N ALA A 517 8.80 -3.80 32.21
CA ALA A 517 8.43 -2.52 31.58
C ALA A 517 8.02 -2.67 30.12
N PHE A 518 8.61 -3.62 29.40
CA PHE A 518 8.30 -3.91 28.00
C PHE A 518 6.98 -4.68 27.85
N LEU A 519 6.90 -5.90 28.41
CA LEU A 519 5.73 -6.77 28.20
C LEU A 519 4.46 -6.19 28.84
N GLY A 520 4.55 -5.60 30.02
CA GLY A 520 3.40 -4.99 30.68
C GLY A 520 2.87 -3.75 29.94
N ARG A 521 3.74 -2.92 29.34
CA ARG A 521 3.30 -1.81 28.48
C ARG A 521 2.70 -2.31 27.18
N LEU A 522 3.35 -3.26 26.51
CA LEU A 522 2.88 -3.84 25.26
C LEU A 522 1.49 -4.46 25.42
N LEU A 523 1.27 -5.25 26.48
CA LEU A 523 -0.02 -5.84 26.81
C LEU A 523 -1.08 -4.77 27.03
N ARG A 524 -0.83 -3.78 27.89
CA ARG A 524 -1.79 -2.69 28.18
C ARG A 524 -2.11 -1.87 26.94
N CYS A 525 -1.11 -1.52 26.11
CA CYS A 525 -1.34 -0.79 24.88
C CYS A 525 -2.19 -1.60 23.89
N SER A 526 -1.90 -2.88 23.73
CA SER A 526 -2.61 -3.77 22.81
C SER A 526 -4.07 -3.99 23.24
N MET A 527 -4.30 -4.26 24.53
CA MET A 527 -5.64 -4.39 25.10
C MET A 527 -6.42 -3.08 24.99
N GLY A 528 -5.79 -1.95 25.34
CA GLY A 528 -6.38 -0.63 25.22
C GLY A 528 -6.73 -0.27 23.76
N HIS A 529 -5.93 -0.70 22.80
CA HIS A 529 -6.27 -0.56 21.38
C HIS A 529 -7.48 -1.42 21.01
N ALA A 530 -7.49 -2.70 21.36
CA ALA A 530 -8.60 -3.60 21.06
C ALA A 530 -9.93 -3.12 21.69
N LEU A 531 -9.89 -2.69 22.94
CA LEU A 531 -11.06 -2.11 23.62
C LEU A 531 -11.55 -0.82 22.96
N ARG A 532 -10.66 0.02 22.44
CA ARG A 532 -11.04 1.23 21.68
C ARG A 532 -11.69 0.88 20.36
N GLU A 533 -11.21 -0.15 19.65
CA GLU A 533 -11.84 -0.62 18.42
C GLU A 533 -13.27 -1.13 18.67
N VAL A 534 -13.49 -1.86 19.76
CA VAL A 534 -14.85 -2.26 20.19
C VAL A 534 -15.69 -1.04 20.54
N LYS A 535 -15.20 -0.17 21.43
CA LYS A 535 -15.95 0.99 21.95
C LYS A 535 -16.28 2.03 20.88
N PHE A 536 -15.31 2.42 20.07
CA PHE A 536 -15.46 3.58 19.18
C PHE A 536 -15.77 3.20 17.73
N ARG A 537 -15.46 1.98 17.30
CA ARG A 537 -15.71 1.51 15.94
C ARG A 537 -16.71 0.38 15.84
N ALA A 538 -17.19 -0.11 16.99
CA ALA A 538 -18.08 -1.27 17.08
C ALA A 538 -17.53 -2.51 16.35
N ARG A 539 -16.19 -2.69 16.35
CA ARG A 539 -15.54 -3.87 15.76
C ARG A 539 -15.70 -5.08 16.66
N ILE A 540 -16.92 -5.55 16.76
CA ILE A 540 -17.31 -6.67 17.61
C ILE A 540 -17.34 -7.94 16.75
N PRO A 541 -16.53 -8.99 17.07
CA PRO A 541 -16.59 -10.25 16.34
C PRO A 541 -17.93 -10.96 16.60
N VAL A 542 -18.52 -11.49 15.54
CA VAL A 542 -19.78 -12.24 15.60
C VAL A 542 -19.47 -13.72 15.49
N PRO A 543 -19.79 -14.57 16.49
CA PRO A 543 -19.59 -16.01 16.39
C PRO A 543 -20.40 -16.62 15.25
N ASN A 544 -19.91 -17.70 14.66
CA ASN A 544 -20.59 -18.44 13.59
C ASN A 544 -21.07 -17.54 12.43
N SER A 545 -20.28 -16.55 12.09
CA SER A 545 -20.58 -15.59 11.03
C SER A 545 -19.66 -15.77 9.83
N TYR A 546 -20.18 -15.38 8.68
CA TYR A 546 -19.46 -15.49 7.40
C TYR A 546 -19.53 -14.15 6.68
N GLN A 547 -18.46 -13.82 5.98
CA GLN A 547 -18.45 -12.71 5.03
C GLN A 547 -18.55 -13.28 3.62
N LEU A 548 -19.64 -12.98 2.94
CA LEU A 548 -19.98 -13.53 1.64
C LEU A 548 -19.99 -12.44 0.57
N VAL A 549 -19.66 -12.81 -0.68
CA VAL A 549 -19.97 -11.97 -1.84
C VAL A 549 -21.38 -12.34 -2.30
N GLY A 550 -22.30 -11.38 -2.17
CA GLY A 550 -23.67 -11.56 -2.64
C GLY A 550 -23.76 -11.36 -4.15
N VAL A 551 -24.52 -12.24 -4.81
CA VAL A 551 -24.91 -12.12 -6.21
C VAL A 551 -26.42 -12.29 -6.32
N ALA A 552 -27.05 -11.64 -7.32
CA ALA A 552 -28.47 -11.76 -7.53
C ALA A 552 -28.85 -13.14 -8.06
N ASP A 553 -30.05 -13.60 -7.70
CA ASP A 553 -30.70 -14.72 -8.37
C ASP A 553 -31.27 -14.26 -9.72
N GLU A 554 -30.63 -14.68 -10.78
CA GLU A 554 -31.01 -14.32 -12.17
C GLU A 554 -31.93 -15.36 -12.82
N GLY A 555 -32.38 -16.39 -12.09
CA GLY A 555 -33.13 -17.50 -12.64
C GLY A 555 -34.38 -17.06 -13.41
N GLN A 556 -35.11 -16.06 -12.95
CA GLN A 556 -36.28 -15.53 -13.65
C GLN A 556 -35.91 -14.81 -14.97
N ALA A 557 -34.73 -14.25 -15.08
CA ALA A 557 -34.26 -13.65 -16.34
C ALA A 557 -33.96 -14.74 -17.36
N TYR A 558 -33.36 -15.83 -16.94
CA TYR A 558 -33.03 -16.95 -17.82
C TYR A 558 -34.28 -17.61 -18.40
N ILE A 559 -35.32 -17.76 -17.62
CA ILE A 559 -36.62 -18.27 -18.11
C ILE A 559 -37.19 -17.31 -19.17
N ARG A 560 -37.08 -15.99 -18.96
CA ARG A 560 -37.51 -14.99 -19.95
C ARG A 560 -36.68 -15.00 -21.24
N GLU A 561 -35.41 -15.39 -21.15
CA GLU A 561 -34.51 -15.56 -22.29
C GLU A 561 -34.68 -16.90 -23.00
N GLY A 562 -35.63 -17.74 -22.58
CA GLY A 562 -36.02 -18.99 -23.22
C GLY A 562 -35.40 -20.25 -22.62
N ALA A 563 -34.79 -20.18 -21.45
CA ALA A 563 -34.37 -21.38 -20.72
C ALA A 563 -35.59 -22.15 -20.21
N ASP A 564 -35.51 -23.48 -20.23
CA ASP A 564 -36.59 -24.33 -19.67
C ASP A 564 -36.76 -24.06 -18.17
N PRO A 565 -37.95 -23.69 -17.67
CA PRO A 565 -38.20 -23.49 -16.26
C PRO A 565 -37.82 -24.69 -15.38
N GLY A 566 -37.84 -25.92 -15.91
CA GLY A 566 -37.40 -27.12 -15.24
C GLY A 566 -35.90 -27.21 -14.98
N ASP A 567 -35.11 -26.54 -15.82
CA ASP A 567 -33.65 -26.51 -15.73
C ASP A 567 -33.13 -25.30 -14.92
N VAL A 568 -34.01 -24.36 -14.55
CA VAL A 568 -33.65 -23.13 -13.85
C VAL A 568 -34.20 -23.15 -12.43
N PHE A 569 -33.32 -23.27 -11.46
CA PHE A 569 -33.69 -23.10 -10.07
C PHE A 569 -33.74 -21.62 -9.68
N THR A 570 -34.88 -21.20 -9.12
CA THR A 570 -35.06 -19.86 -8.55
C THR A 570 -35.42 -19.95 -7.06
N LEU A 571 -34.92 -19.00 -6.27
CA LEU A 571 -35.29 -18.91 -4.86
C LEU A 571 -36.70 -18.32 -4.69
N PRO A 572 -37.49 -18.84 -3.73
CA PRO A 572 -38.69 -18.16 -3.31
C PRO A 572 -38.38 -16.72 -2.82
N GLU A 573 -39.36 -15.83 -2.96
CA GLU A 573 -39.25 -14.47 -2.46
C GLU A 573 -38.91 -14.44 -0.96
N GLY A 574 -38.00 -13.56 -0.55
CA GLY A 574 -37.52 -13.44 0.82
C GLY A 574 -36.51 -14.49 1.26
N HIS A 575 -36.10 -15.40 0.38
CA HIS A 575 -35.09 -16.39 0.68
C HIS A 575 -33.70 -15.99 0.15
N ILE A 576 -32.67 -16.36 0.90
CA ILE A 576 -31.28 -16.30 0.46
C ILE A 576 -30.67 -17.70 0.54
N TYR A 577 -29.76 -18.00 -0.36
CA TYR A 577 -29.03 -19.26 -0.36
C TYR A 577 -27.54 -19.00 -0.17
N GLY A 578 -26.94 -19.71 0.77
CA GLY A 578 -25.49 -19.65 0.99
C GLY A 578 -24.99 -21.02 1.44
N THR A 579 -23.81 -21.43 0.95
CA THR A 579 -23.11 -22.59 1.49
C THR A 579 -21.86 -22.13 2.21
N ALA A 580 -21.76 -22.53 3.47
CA ALA A 580 -20.53 -22.41 4.24
C ALA A 580 -19.82 -23.76 4.19
N TYR A 581 -18.58 -23.75 3.72
CA TYR A 581 -17.74 -24.94 3.81
C TYR A 581 -17.23 -25.07 5.24
N LEU A 582 -18.02 -25.73 6.07
CA LEU A 582 -17.50 -26.41 7.25
C LEU A 582 -17.41 -27.88 6.88
N LEU A 583 -16.25 -28.45 7.02
CA LEU A 583 -16.01 -29.88 6.92
C LEU A 583 -17.27 -30.66 7.40
N SER A 584 -18.05 -31.16 6.45
CA SER A 584 -19.12 -32.15 6.64
C SER A 584 -20.60 -31.75 6.75
N ARG A 585 -21.04 -30.47 6.65
CA ARG A 585 -22.50 -30.21 6.62
C ARG A 585 -22.89 -28.99 5.77
N VAL A 586 -23.77 -29.23 4.82
CA VAL A 586 -24.53 -28.18 4.12
C VAL A 586 -25.61 -27.70 5.09
N THR A 587 -25.54 -26.43 5.46
CA THR A 587 -26.62 -25.76 6.22
C THR A 587 -27.24 -24.70 5.31
N SER A 588 -28.54 -24.87 5.01
CA SER A 588 -29.36 -23.83 4.44
C SER A 588 -29.71 -22.81 5.53
N PHE A 589 -29.49 -21.52 5.30
CA PHE A 589 -29.98 -20.46 6.18
C PHE A 589 -31.26 -19.88 5.56
N ILE A 590 -32.31 -19.91 6.32
CA ILE A 590 -33.58 -19.25 6.04
C ILE A 590 -33.57 -17.89 6.71
#